data_977fb72ec5c09861ab66ed47729c73a0
#
_entry.id   977fb72ec5c09861ab66ed47729c73a0
#
_cell.length_a   1.000
_cell.length_b   1.000
_cell.length_c   1.000
_cell.angle_alpha   90.00
_cell.angle_beta   90.00
_cell.angle_gamma   90.00
#
_symmetry.space_group_name_H-M   'P 1'
#
loop_
_entity.id
_entity.type
_entity.pdbx_description
1 polymer ?
#
loop_
_entity_poly.entity_id
_entity_poly.type
_entity_poly.pdbx_seq_one_letter_code
_entity_poly.pdbx_strand_id
1 'polypeptide(L)'
;MLTTLNPAKRVLALALTAGLLAGCSSTTTSRTASSSSTPSSKSATSTSSATTTAAFAALESRFHANLGLYAIDTGTGRTVSHNPDSRFAFCSTLKAFAASVLLQRDTDQQLNQVVKYTKADLLSYAPITEQHVSTGMTLNAIMAAAIEYSDNTAANLMLRQIGGPSALQAALRAEGDSTTNVDRTEPTVNTATPGDTRDTTTPRAWVTDLRTFVLGSALTPTRRAQLVAWLQANTTGGPYIRAAVPTGWKVGDKTGNGDYGARNDIAVVWPPDNAAPIVIAVLTNRGDSENATSNDALIADASKVALQALTGRA
;
A
#
# COMPACT_ATOMS: atom_id res chain seq x y z
N MET A 1 18.32 15.48 -59.90
CA MET A 1 18.69 14.13 -60.36
C MET A 1 18.10 13.19 -59.36
N LEU A 2 16.90 12.67 -59.60
CA LEU A 2 16.57 11.43 -60.30
C LEU A 2 17.44 10.28 -59.79
N THR A 3 16.93 9.15 -59.28
CA THR A 3 15.85 8.23 -59.66
C THR A 3 15.61 7.26 -58.51
N THR A 4 14.39 6.99 -58.01
CA THR A 4 13.44 5.91 -58.32
C THR A 4 14.06 4.50 -58.30
N LEU A 5 13.48 3.46 -57.73
CA LEU A 5 12.19 2.81 -57.85
C LEU A 5 12.02 1.62 -56.89
N ASN A 6 10.83 1.43 -56.44
CA ASN A 6 10.11 0.25 -55.93
C ASN A 6 9.96 -0.85 -57.01
N PRO A 7 9.21 -1.97 -56.85
CA PRO A 7 8.83 -2.89 -55.80
C PRO A 7 8.91 -4.40 -56.26
N ALA A 8 8.51 -5.36 -55.40
CA ALA A 8 7.90 -6.58 -55.88
C ALA A 8 7.10 -7.38 -54.84
N LYS A 9 5.81 -7.45 -55.09
CA LYS A 9 4.81 -8.39 -54.60
C LYS A 9 5.00 -9.78 -55.16
N ARG A 10 4.63 -10.84 -54.45
CA ARG A 10 4.04 -12.12 -54.92
C ARG A 10 3.46 -12.80 -53.66
N VAL A 11 2.28 -13.03 -53.48
CA VAL A 11 1.00 -13.63 -53.94
C VAL A 11 1.09 -15.10 -54.33
N LEU A 12 0.26 -15.88 -53.61
CA LEU A 12 -0.53 -17.06 -53.95
C LEU A 12 0.13 -18.45 -53.95
N ALA A 13 -0.41 -19.43 -53.15
CA ALA A 13 -1.31 -20.41 -53.71
C ALA A 13 -1.94 -21.34 -52.66
N LEU A 14 -3.22 -21.50 -52.80
CA LEU A 14 -4.14 -22.46 -52.19
C LEU A 14 -3.89 -23.88 -52.73
N ALA A 15 -4.04 -24.90 -51.87
CA ALA A 15 -4.42 -26.25 -52.34
C ALA A 15 -5.30 -26.93 -51.27
N LEU A 16 -6.56 -27.06 -51.61
CA LEU A 16 -7.54 -28.00 -51.03
C LEU A 16 -7.30 -29.39 -51.60
N THR A 17 -7.34 -30.44 -50.78
CA THR A 17 -7.78 -31.77 -51.22
C THR A 17 -8.56 -32.44 -50.09
N ALA A 18 -9.78 -32.77 -50.38
CA ALA A 18 -10.69 -33.62 -49.62
C ALA A 18 -10.43 -35.10 -49.92
N GLY A 19 -10.61 -35.98 -48.98
CA GLY A 19 -10.60 -37.43 -49.17
C GLY A 19 -11.32 -38.11 -48.02
N LEU A 20 -12.36 -38.84 -48.37
CA LEU A 20 -13.37 -39.49 -47.52
C LEU A 20 -12.98 -40.91 -47.06
N LEU A 21 -13.59 -41.30 -45.92
CA LEU A 21 -14.25 -42.57 -45.54
C LEU A 21 -13.46 -43.70 -44.83
N ALA A 22 -13.97 -43.95 -43.64
CA ALA A 22 -14.48 -45.20 -43.06
C ALA A 22 -13.50 -46.16 -42.37
N GLY A 23 -13.85 -46.51 -41.14
CA GLY A 23 -13.32 -47.67 -40.42
C GLY A 23 -13.62 -47.63 -38.92
N CYS A 24 -14.76 -48.22 -38.50
CA CYS A 24 -15.07 -48.50 -37.09
C CYS A 24 -14.09 -49.53 -36.52
N SER A 25 -13.56 -49.30 -35.34
CA SER A 25 -13.24 -50.35 -34.35
C SER A 25 -13.10 -49.71 -32.97
N SER A 26 -13.98 -50.12 -32.11
CA SER A 26 -14.07 -49.83 -30.69
C SER A 26 -12.95 -50.54 -29.93
N THR A 27 -12.09 -49.79 -29.26
CA THR A 27 -11.29 -50.26 -28.15
C THR A 27 -11.35 -49.24 -27.02
N THR A 28 -12.02 -49.69 -25.96
CA THR A 28 -12.18 -48.99 -24.70
C THR A 28 -10.82 -48.95 -23.99
N THR A 29 -10.16 -47.81 -23.99
CA THR A 29 -8.99 -47.56 -23.14
C THR A 29 -9.38 -46.53 -22.10
N SER A 30 -9.51 -47.00 -20.87
CA SER A 30 -9.70 -46.14 -19.67
C SER A 30 -8.53 -45.17 -19.56
N ARG A 31 -8.74 -43.92 -19.91
CA ARG A 31 -7.82 -42.83 -19.54
C ARG A 31 -8.15 -42.36 -18.12
N THR A 32 -7.26 -42.68 -17.21
CA THR A 32 -7.19 -42.06 -15.90
C THR A 32 -7.04 -40.54 -16.10
N ALA A 33 -8.08 -39.80 -15.77
CA ALA A 33 -8.02 -38.33 -15.74
C ALA A 33 -7.11 -37.91 -14.58
N SER A 34 -5.92 -37.44 -14.88
CA SER A 34 -5.12 -36.66 -13.93
C SER A 34 -5.85 -35.36 -13.66
N SER A 35 -6.50 -35.30 -12.54
CA SER A 35 -7.06 -34.05 -12.00
C SER A 35 -5.91 -33.10 -11.66
N SER A 36 -5.65 -32.13 -12.52
CA SER A 36 -4.84 -30.96 -12.18
C SER A 36 -5.58 -30.19 -11.09
N SER A 37 -5.11 -30.32 -9.85
CA SER A 37 -5.57 -29.49 -8.73
C SER A 37 -5.08 -28.07 -8.96
N THR A 38 -5.96 -27.20 -9.45
CA THR A 38 -5.80 -25.75 -9.39
C THR A 38 -5.63 -25.35 -7.92
N PRO A 39 -4.64 -24.54 -7.54
CA PRO A 39 -4.53 -24.11 -6.16
C PRO A 39 -5.78 -23.29 -5.82
N SER A 40 -6.60 -23.84 -4.93
CA SER A 40 -7.76 -23.15 -4.37
C SER A 40 -7.25 -21.94 -3.59
N SER A 41 -7.50 -20.73 -4.09
CA SER A 41 -7.27 -19.51 -3.34
C SER A 41 -8.15 -19.60 -2.07
N LYS A 42 -7.53 -19.72 -0.91
CA LYS A 42 -8.23 -19.65 0.37
C LYS A 42 -8.95 -18.30 0.46
N SER A 43 -10.26 -18.29 0.29
CA SER A 43 -11.09 -17.10 0.54
C SER A 43 -10.86 -16.63 1.97
N ALA A 44 -10.56 -15.34 2.14
CA ALA A 44 -10.41 -14.73 3.46
C ALA A 44 -11.74 -14.88 4.23
N THR A 45 -11.70 -15.52 5.39
CA THR A 45 -12.89 -15.70 6.24
C THR A 45 -13.07 -14.46 7.11
N SER A 46 -14.14 -13.70 6.89
CA SER A 46 -14.45 -12.53 7.73
C SER A 46 -14.76 -13.00 9.16
N THR A 47 -14.12 -12.37 10.14
CA THR A 47 -14.28 -12.65 11.57
C THR A 47 -15.00 -11.52 12.29
N SER A 48 -15.51 -10.49 11.57
CA SER A 48 -16.27 -9.41 12.19
C SER A 48 -17.56 -9.95 12.80
N SER A 49 -17.54 -10.16 14.10
CA SER A 49 -18.73 -10.53 14.88
C SER A 49 -19.62 -9.31 15.11
N ALA A 50 -20.88 -9.52 15.49
CA ALA A 50 -21.77 -8.43 15.88
C ALA A 50 -21.16 -7.57 17.01
N THR A 51 -20.44 -8.18 17.93
CA THR A 51 -19.72 -7.50 19.02
C THR A 51 -18.61 -6.57 18.48
N THR A 52 -17.81 -7.04 17.52
CA THR A 52 -16.75 -6.25 16.90
C THR A 52 -17.31 -5.06 16.12
N THR A 53 -18.39 -5.28 15.36
CA THR A 53 -19.09 -4.21 14.64
C THR A 53 -19.64 -3.15 15.58
N ALA A 54 -20.29 -3.56 16.67
CA ALA A 54 -20.80 -2.64 17.68
C ALA A 54 -19.68 -1.84 18.39
N ALA A 55 -18.51 -2.46 18.62
CA ALA A 55 -17.37 -1.78 19.22
C ALA A 55 -16.83 -0.67 18.31
N PHE A 56 -16.71 -0.89 17.00
CA PHE A 56 -16.29 0.15 16.05
C PHE A 56 -17.30 1.29 15.95
N ALA A 57 -18.61 0.99 15.89
CA ALA A 57 -19.66 2.01 15.89
C ALA A 57 -19.64 2.85 17.19
N ALA A 58 -19.36 2.24 18.32
CA ALA A 58 -19.20 2.95 19.60
C ALA A 58 -17.98 3.90 19.59
N LEU A 59 -16.88 3.50 18.93
CA LEU A 59 -15.72 4.37 18.75
C LEU A 59 -16.04 5.56 17.86
N GLU A 60 -16.71 5.36 16.71
CA GLU A 60 -17.16 6.47 15.85
C GLU A 60 -18.01 7.48 16.63
N SER A 61 -18.98 6.98 17.42
CA SER A 61 -19.84 7.82 18.25
C SER A 61 -19.05 8.58 19.33
N ARG A 62 -18.16 7.88 20.04
CA ARG A 62 -17.34 8.45 21.14
C ARG A 62 -16.42 9.55 20.65
N PHE A 63 -15.81 9.37 19.49
CA PHE A 63 -14.81 10.29 18.92
C PHE A 63 -15.41 11.28 17.94
N HIS A 64 -16.71 11.18 17.61
CA HIS A 64 -17.37 11.96 16.57
C HIS A 64 -16.57 11.94 15.27
N ALA A 65 -16.25 10.76 14.77
CA ALA A 65 -15.35 10.54 13.64
C ALA A 65 -15.85 9.41 12.75
N ASN A 66 -15.49 9.46 11.48
CA ASN A 66 -15.63 8.33 10.57
C ASN A 66 -14.41 7.43 10.72
N LEU A 67 -14.61 6.13 10.77
CA LEU A 67 -13.58 5.11 10.91
C LEU A 67 -13.62 4.13 9.74
N GLY A 68 -12.50 3.95 9.07
CA GLY A 68 -12.26 2.87 8.15
C GLY A 68 -11.15 1.97 8.68
N LEU A 69 -11.39 0.66 8.71
CA LEU A 69 -10.41 -0.32 9.17
C LEU A 69 -10.47 -1.58 8.31
N TYR A 70 -9.31 -2.10 7.98
CA TYR A 70 -9.15 -3.45 7.50
C TYR A 70 -7.90 -4.06 8.12
N ALA A 71 -8.02 -5.28 8.64
CA ALA A 71 -6.90 -6.04 9.19
C ALA A 71 -6.98 -7.50 8.73
N ILE A 72 -5.82 -8.11 8.46
CA ILE A 72 -5.71 -9.51 8.06
C ILE A 72 -4.58 -10.21 8.83
N ASP A 73 -4.88 -11.33 9.43
CA ASP A 73 -3.91 -12.32 9.88
C ASP A 73 -3.45 -13.13 8.66
N THR A 74 -2.21 -12.97 8.26
CA THR A 74 -1.68 -13.57 7.02
C THR A 74 -1.46 -15.08 7.12
N GLY A 75 -1.43 -15.65 8.31
CA GLY A 75 -1.29 -17.08 8.54
C GLY A 75 -2.59 -17.83 8.39
N THR A 76 -3.66 -17.29 8.95
CA THR A 76 -4.99 -17.92 8.94
C THR A 76 -5.88 -17.43 7.81
N GLY A 77 -5.62 -16.23 7.27
CA GLY A 77 -6.48 -15.52 6.34
C GLY A 77 -7.72 -14.89 6.98
N ARG A 78 -7.83 -14.92 8.33
CA ARG A 78 -8.92 -14.24 9.03
C ARG A 78 -8.80 -12.73 8.87
N THR A 79 -9.95 -12.06 8.72
CA THR A 79 -10.01 -10.61 8.57
C THR A 79 -10.96 -9.98 9.57
N VAL A 80 -10.64 -8.76 9.99
CA VAL A 80 -11.53 -7.86 10.72
C VAL A 80 -11.66 -6.57 9.92
N SER A 81 -12.86 -6.06 9.80
CA SER A 81 -13.09 -4.86 8.99
C SER A 81 -14.23 -4.00 9.52
N HIS A 82 -14.11 -2.69 9.26
CA HIS A 82 -15.15 -1.68 9.44
C HIS A 82 -15.00 -0.65 8.33
N ASN A 83 -16.05 -0.41 7.55
CA ASN A 83 -16.01 0.45 6.36
C ASN A 83 -14.77 0.21 5.46
N PRO A 84 -14.40 -1.05 5.14
CA PRO A 84 -13.11 -1.38 4.53
C PRO A 84 -12.94 -0.85 3.11
N ASP A 85 -14.04 -0.52 2.44
CA ASP A 85 -14.08 -0.05 1.05
C ASP A 85 -14.52 1.42 0.93
N SER A 86 -14.74 2.09 2.07
CA SER A 86 -14.97 3.54 2.12
C SER A 86 -13.68 4.30 1.83
N ARG A 87 -13.80 5.44 1.12
CA ARG A 87 -12.65 6.27 0.77
C ARG A 87 -12.27 7.22 1.90
N PHE A 88 -10.98 7.30 2.14
CA PHE A 88 -10.35 8.24 3.06
C PHE A 88 -9.14 8.88 2.37
N ALA A 89 -8.85 10.14 2.70
CA ALA A 89 -7.59 10.77 2.32
C ALA A 89 -6.44 10.01 2.98
N PHE A 90 -5.49 9.55 2.20
CA PHE A 90 -4.39 8.73 2.71
C PHE A 90 -3.31 9.56 3.43
N CYS A 91 -3.18 10.84 3.10
CA CYS A 91 -2.15 11.72 3.64
C CYS A 91 -0.73 11.12 3.54
N SER A 92 0.09 11.32 4.55
CA SER A 92 1.49 10.85 4.56
C SER A 92 1.67 9.33 4.57
N THR A 93 0.61 8.49 4.68
CA THR A 93 0.77 7.03 4.56
C THR A 93 1.27 6.63 3.17
N LEU A 94 1.01 7.46 2.13
CA LEU A 94 1.52 7.27 0.77
C LEU A 94 3.06 7.15 0.71
N LYS A 95 3.79 7.75 1.64
CA LYS A 95 5.26 7.76 1.65
C LYS A 95 5.87 6.37 1.71
N ALA A 96 5.20 5.42 2.39
CA ALA A 96 5.61 4.02 2.40
C ALA A 96 5.60 3.41 0.99
N PHE A 97 4.57 3.70 0.20
CA PHE A 97 4.41 3.15 -1.15
C PHE A 97 5.29 3.88 -2.17
N ALA A 98 5.49 5.18 -2.04
CA ALA A 98 6.45 5.92 -2.87
C ALA A 98 7.88 5.36 -2.70
N ALA A 99 8.30 5.09 -1.47
CA ALA A 99 9.59 4.44 -1.20
C ALA A 99 9.63 3.00 -1.74
N SER A 100 8.53 2.24 -1.60
CA SER A 100 8.44 0.87 -2.13
C SER A 100 8.63 0.81 -3.63
N VAL A 101 8.00 1.72 -4.38
CA VAL A 101 8.12 1.81 -5.84
C VAL A 101 9.55 2.17 -6.25
N LEU A 102 10.23 3.06 -5.54
CA LEU A 102 11.65 3.37 -5.79
C LEU A 102 12.55 2.16 -5.49
N LEU A 103 12.32 1.47 -4.38
CA LEU A 103 13.06 0.23 -4.04
C LEU A 103 12.84 -0.88 -5.06
N GLN A 104 11.67 -0.96 -5.68
CA GLN A 104 11.36 -1.94 -6.72
C GLN A 104 12.06 -1.63 -8.04
N ARG A 105 12.06 -0.35 -8.44
CA ARG A 105 12.44 0.09 -9.78
C ARG A 105 13.93 0.42 -9.91
N ASP A 106 14.50 1.07 -8.90
CA ASP A 106 15.79 1.72 -9.02
C ASP A 106 16.95 0.77 -8.66
N THR A 107 18.05 0.89 -9.38
CA THR A 107 19.30 0.17 -9.11
C THR A 107 19.97 0.68 -7.81
N ASP A 108 20.91 -0.10 -7.26
CA ASP A 108 21.71 0.34 -6.10
C ASP A 108 22.46 1.64 -6.37
N GLN A 109 22.96 1.83 -7.58
CA GLN A 109 23.63 3.05 -7.99
C GLN A 109 22.68 4.25 -7.92
N GLN A 110 21.46 4.13 -8.46
CA GLN A 110 20.46 5.20 -8.44
C GLN A 110 20.02 5.51 -7.00
N LEU A 111 19.79 4.49 -6.17
CA LEU A 111 19.40 4.68 -4.77
C LEU A 111 20.51 5.33 -3.93
N ASN A 112 21.78 5.16 -4.29
CA ASN A 112 22.91 5.81 -3.63
C ASN A 112 23.31 7.13 -4.27
N GLN A 113 22.66 7.55 -5.37
CA GLN A 113 22.90 8.84 -5.98
C GLN A 113 22.45 9.98 -5.07
N VAL A 114 23.30 11.02 -4.97
CA VAL A 114 22.97 12.23 -4.22
C VAL A 114 22.00 13.09 -5.01
N VAL A 115 20.82 13.28 -4.47
CA VAL A 115 19.80 14.20 -4.96
C VAL A 115 20.08 15.58 -4.37
N LYS A 116 20.26 16.58 -5.23
CA LYS A 116 20.41 17.98 -4.84
C LYS A 116 19.06 18.67 -4.83
N TYR A 117 18.85 19.51 -3.86
CA TYR A 117 17.69 20.38 -3.68
C TYR A 117 18.12 21.69 -3.01
N THR A 118 17.23 22.65 -2.99
CA THR A 118 17.52 24.03 -2.52
C THR A 118 16.59 24.39 -1.35
N LYS A 119 16.84 25.56 -0.74
CA LYS A 119 15.91 26.12 0.27
C LYS A 119 14.50 26.35 -0.29
N ALA A 120 14.35 26.59 -1.60
CA ALA A 120 13.05 26.78 -2.21
C ALA A 120 12.22 25.47 -2.30
N ASP A 121 12.87 24.31 -2.22
CA ASP A 121 12.20 23.01 -2.18
C ASP A 121 11.70 22.64 -0.76
N LEU A 122 12.15 23.34 0.29
CA LEU A 122 11.79 23.00 1.66
C LEU A 122 10.34 23.36 1.97
N LEU A 123 9.64 22.41 2.56
CA LEU A 123 8.30 22.56 3.12
C LEU A 123 8.36 22.78 4.63
N SER A 124 7.25 23.22 5.22
CA SER A 124 7.17 23.57 6.65
C SER A 124 7.50 22.41 7.59
N TYR A 125 7.29 21.17 7.17
CA TYR A 125 7.65 19.97 7.92
C TYR A 125 8.71 19.17 7.16
N ALA A 126 9.97 19.50 7.43
CA ALA A 126 11.13 18.94 6.74
C ALA A 126 12.30 18.65 7.72
N PRO A 127 12.08 17.91 8.83
CA PRO A 127 13.01 17.84 9.96
C PRO A 127 14.38 17.27 9.62
N ILE A 128 14.49 16.50 8.57
CA ILE A 128 15.76 15.90 8.13
C ILE A 128 16.29 16.63 6.91
N THR A 129 15.47 16.85 5.88
CA THR A 129 15.95 17.48 4.65
C THR A 129 16.42 18.91 4.84
N GLU A 130 15.87 19.67 5.78
CA GLU A 130 16.33 21.04 6.07
C GLU A 130 17.81 21.10 6.51
N GLN A 131 18.32 20.01 7.10
CA GLN A 131 19.70 19.92 7.60
C GLN A 131 20.72 19.64 6.49
N HIS A 132 20.26 19.22 5.31
CA HIS A 132 21.10 18.72 4.23
C HIS A 132 21.03 19.54 2.93
N VAL A 133 20.49 20.77 2.97
CA VAL A 133 20.35 21.64 1.78
C VAL A 133 21.67 21.86 1.06
N SER A 134 22.76 22.07 1.79
CA SER A 134 24.08 22.34 1.21
C SER A 134 24.74 21.09 0.60
N THR A 135 24.49 19.92 1.18
CA THR A 135 25.12 18.64 0.79
C THR A 135 24.26 17.84 -0.18
N GLY A 136 22.94 17.99 -0.14
CA GLY A 136 21.99 17.02 -0.69
C GLY A 136 21.99 15.73 0.14
N MET A 137 21.16 14.78 -0.26
CA MET A 137 21.01 13.48 0.38
C MET A 137 20.97 12.37 -0.67
N THR A 138 21.44 11.17 -0.34
CA THR A 138 21.20 10.02 -1.21
C THR A 138 19.70 9.72 -1.28
N LEU A 139 19.24 9.11 -2.38
CA LEU A 139 17.84 8.74 -2.51
C LEU A 139 17.41 7.76 -1.39
N ASN A 140 18.30 6.86 -0.97
CA ASN A 140 18.08 6.00 0.21
C ASN A 140 17.83 6.82 1.49
N ALA A 141 18.63 7.85 1.76
CA ALA A 141 18.46 8.70 2.93
C ALA A 141 17.16 9.53 2.86
N ILE A 142 16.76 9.96 1.66
CA ILE A 142 15.48 10.66 1.43
C ILE A 142 14.30 9.72 1.73
N MET A 143 14.34 8.47 1.26
CA MET A 143 13.29 7.49 1.55
C MET A 143 13.19 7.20 3.05
N ALA A 144 14.33 7.02 3.73
CA ALA A 144 14.37 6.86 5.17
C ALA A 144 13.74 8.07 5.90
N ALA A 145 14.12 9.30 5.54
CA ALA A 145 13.56 10.52 6.12
C ALA A 145 12.03 10.63 5.94
N ALA A 146 11.55 10.27 4.75
CA ALA A 146 10.12 10.28 4.44
C ALA A 146 9.33 9.26 5.27
N ILE A 147 9.89 8.06 5.53
CA ILE A 147 9.22 7.00 6.30
C ILE A 147 9.38 7.25 7.80
N GLU A 148 10.61 7.41 8.28
CA GLU A 148 10.92 7.44 9.71
C GLU A 148 10.44 8.73 10.40
N TYR A 149 10.53 9.87 9.70
CA TYR A 149 10.19 11.19 10.24
C TYR A 149 8.99 11.83 9.56
N SER A 150 8.44 11.19 8.55
CA SER A 150 7.37 11.76 7.72
C SER A 150 7.73 13.08 7.03
N ASP A 151 9.01 13.32 6.69
CA ASP A 151 9.53 14.53 6.06
C ASP A 151 8.81 14.82 4.73
N ASN A 152 8.19 16.00 4.63
CA ASN A 152 7.36 16.36 3.47
C ASN A 152 8.20 16.73 2.24
N THR A 153 9.33 17.40 2.45
CA THR A 153 10.26 17.68 1.35
C THR A 153 10.82 16.39 0.78
N ALA A 154 11.20 15.44 1.65
CA ALA A 154 11.65 14.12 1.21
C ALA A 154 10.57 13.40 0.38
N ALA A 155 9.30 13.50 0.76
CA ALA A 155 8.19 12.94 -0.02
C ALA A 155 8.12 13.54 -1.43
N ASN A 156 8.20 14.86 -1.58
CA ASN A 156 8.18 15.51 -2.88
C ASN A 156 9.43 15.18 -3.72
N LEU A 157 10.59 15.01 -3.07
CA LEU A 157 11.80 14.54 -3.76
C LEU A 157 11.62 13.11 -4.28
N MET A 158 11.00 12.21 -3.52
CA MET A 158 10.65 10.85 -3.98
C MET A 158 9.67 10.91 -5.17
N LEU A 159 8.59 11.68 -5.05
CA LEU A 159 7.60 11.81 -6.13
C LEU A 159 8.24 12.36 -7.40
N ARG A 160 9.11 13.36 -7.30
CA ARG A 160 9.88 13.89 -8.44
C ARG A 160 10.73 12.81 -9.09
N GLN A 161 11.39 11.97 -8.30
CA GLN A 161 12.21 10.85 -8.80
C GLN A 161 11.36 9.76 -9.47
N ILE A 162 10.15 9.51 -8.98
CA ILE A 162 9.19 8.56 -9.58
C ILE A 162 8.67 9.09 -10.93
N GLY A 163 8.53 10.39 -11.10
CA GLY A 163 7.92 11.06 -12.26
C GLY A 163 6.57 11.71 -11.94
N GLY A 164 6.32 11.98 -10.66
CA GLY A 164 5.13 12.67 -10.14
C GLY A 164 4.02 11.73 -9.64
N PRO A 165 2.91 12.32 -9.14
CA PRO A 165 1.78 11.58 -8.60
C PRO A 165 1.19 10.54 -9.56
N SER A 166 0.97 10.92 -10.82
CA SER A 166 0.41 10.02 -11.85
C SER A 166 1.29 8.79 -12.10
N ALA A 167 2.62 8.96 -12.05
CA ALA A 167 3.55 7.85 -12.22
C ALA A 167 3.54 6.90 -11.02
N LEU A 168 3.40 7.44 -9.80
CA LEU A 168 3.20 6.62 -8.60
C LEU A 168 1.88 5.85 -8.69
N GLN A 169 0.79 6.50 -9.06
CA GLN A 169 -0.49 5.83 -9.28
C GLN A 169 -0.38 4.70 -10.30
N ALA A 170 0.29 4.95 -11.44
CA ALA A 170 0.49 3.92 -12.46
C ALA A 170 1.29 2.72 -11.93
N ALA A 171 2.30 2.94 -11.08
CA ALA A 171 3.05 1.88 -10.43
C ALA A 171 2.17 1.05 -9.47
N LEU A 172 1.31 1.69 -8.66
CA LEU A 172 0.35 0.99 -7.81
C LEU A 172 -0.67 0.19 -8.64
N ARG A 173 -1.14 0.74 -9.76
CA ARG A 173 -2.01 0.00 -10.71
C ARG A 173 -1.34 -1.27 -11.25
N ALA A 174 -0.04 -1.22 -11.53
CA ALA A 174 0.73 -2.38 -12.00
C ALA A 174 0.82 -3.48 -10.94
N GLU A 175 0.80 -3.12 -9.65
CA GLU A 175 0.74 -4.06 -8.53
C GLU A 175 -0.69 -4.55 -8.21
N GLY A 176 -1.70 -4.07 -8.94
CA GLY A 176 -3.10 -4.50 -8.83
C GLY A 176 -4.02 -3.56 -8.06
N ASP A 177 -3.54 -2.45 -7.53
CA ASP A 177 -4.40 -1.47 -6.87
C ASP A 177 -5.22 -0.67 -7.90
N SER A 178 -6.49 -1.01 -8.05
CA SER A 178 -7.44 -0.28 -8.90
C SER A 178 -8.16 0.87 -8.17
N THR A 179 -7.87 1.10 -6.91
CA THR A 179 -8.68 1.93 -6.01
C THR A 179 -8.04 3.29 -5.72
N THR A 180 -6.77 3.32 -5.38
CA THR A 180 -6.06 4.52 -4.90
C THR A 180 -5.93 5.57 -6.01
N ASN A 181 -6.23 6.82 -5.68
CA ASN A 181 -5.98 7.99 -6.54
C ASN A 181 -4.83 8.80 -5.95
N VAL A 182 -3.83 9.12 -6.78
CA VAL A 182 -2.67 9.93 -6.40
C VAL A 182 -2.60 11.12 -7.36
N ASP A 183 -2.94 12.31 -6.87
CA ASP A 183 -3.18 13.48 -7.70
C ASP A 183 -2.25 14.65 -7.37
N ARG A 184 -1.91 14.82 -6.08
CA ARG A 184 -1.19 15.99 -5.57
C ARG A 184 0.10 15.60 -4.86
N THR A 185 0.89 16.62 -4.56
CA THR A 185 2.13 16.53 -3.78
C THR A 185 1.94 17.16 -2.39
N GLU A 186 2.92 17.03 -1.50
CA GLU A 186 2.95 17.79 -0.26
C GLU A 186 3.03 19.31 -0.53
N PRO A 187 2.34 20.17 0.22
CA PRO A 187 1.48 19.82 1.37
C PRO A 187 0.02 19.54 0.98
N THR A 188 -0.40 19.78 -0.29
CA THR A 188 -1.81 19.76 -0.71
C THR A 188 -2.43 18.37 -0.74
N VAL A 189 -1.63 17.30 -0.73
CA VAL A 189 -2.07 15.91 -0.55
C VAL A 189 -2.83 15.69 0.76
N ASN A 190 -2.66 16.57 1.74
CA ASN A 190 -3.22 16.47 3.08
C ASN A 190 -4.52 17.27 3.29
N THR A 191 -5.06 17.93 2.25
CA THR A 191 -6.28 18.76 2.40
C THR A 191 -7.51 17.97 2.81
N ALA A 192 -7.56 16.67 2.56
CA ALA A 192 -8.55 15.71 3.04
C ALA A 192 -10.02 16.19 2.93
N THR A 193 -10.34 17.03 1.97
CA THR A 193 -11.67 17.65 1.80
C THR A 193 -12.76 16.58 1.64
N PRO A 194 -13.82 16.60 2.45
CA PRO A 194 -14.90 15.64 2.34
C PRO A 194 -15.53 15.59 0.94
N GLY A 195 -15.70 14.39 0.41
CA GLY A 195 -16.24 14.16 -0.95
C GLY A 195 -15.24 14.33 -2.09
N ASP A 196 -14.04 14.87 -1.84
CA ASP A 196 -12.95 14.87 -2.83
C ASP A 196 -12.36 13.47 -2.95
N THR A 197 -12.30 12.94 -4.16
CA THR A 197 -11.72 11.62 -4.42
C THR A 197 -10.24 11.65 -4.72
N ARG A 198 -9.65 12.84 -4.90
CA ARG A 198 -8.20 13.01 -5.07
C ARG A 198 -7.47 12.63 -3.79
N ASP A 199 -6.33 11.98 -3.96
CA ASP A 199 -5.44 11.55 -2.86
C ASP A 199 -6.16 10.70 -1.80
N THR A 200 -7.01 9.79 -2.28
CA THR A 200 -7.78 8.87 -1.44
C THR A 200 -7.51 7.42 -1.79
N THR A 201 -7.72 6.60 -0.79
CA THR A 201 -7.68 5.13 -0.87
C THR A 201 -8.77 4.52 0.00
N THR A 202 -8.77 3.20 0.13
CA THR A 202 -9.59 2.45 1.09
C THR A 202 -8.70 1.64 2.04
N PRO A 203 -9.16 1.34 3.27
CA PRO A 203 -8.42 0.48 4.19
C PRO A 203 -8.00 -0.85 3.57
N ARG A 204 -8.88 -1.49 2.80
CA ARG A 204 -8.59 -2.76 2.12
C ARG A 204 -7.48 -2.61 1.08
N ALA A 205 -7.53 -1.57 0.26
CA ALA A 205 -6.50 -1.33 -0.76
C ALA A 205 -5.13 -1.13 -0.08
N TRP A 206 -5.04 -0.28 0.93
CA TRP A 206 -3.79 -0.02 1.65
C TRP A 206 -3.20 -1.25 2.35
N VAL A 207 -4.04 -2.13 2.93
CA VAL A 207 -3.57 -3.41 3.48
C VAL A 207 -3.07 -4.34 2.38
N THR A 208 -3.74 -4.37 1.24
CA THR A 208 -3.32 -5.20 0.09
C THR A 208 -1.96 -4.75 -0.42
N ASP A 209 -1.78 -3.45 -0.63
CA ASP A 209 -0.52 -2.89 -1.12
C ASP A 209 0.61 -3.07 -0.11
N LEU A 210 0.37 -2.78 1.17
CA LEU A 210 1.37 -2.96 2.22
C LEU A 210 1.80 -4.44 2.31
N ARG A 211 0.86 -5.37 2.21
CA ARG A 211 1.16 -6.80 2.15
C ARG A 211 1.99 -7.16 0.92
N THR A 212 1.68 -6.60 -0.24
CA THR A 212 2.39 -6.84 -1.50
C THR A 212 3.87 -6.43 -1.39
N PHE A 213 4.15 -5.25 -0.85
CA PHE A 213 5.53 -4.75 -0.74
C PHE A 213 6.29 -5.31 0.47
N VAL A 214 5.64 -5.48 1.63
CA VAL A 214 6.34 -5.86 2.88
C VAL A 214 6.43 -7.38 3.06
N LEU A 215 5.48 -8.15 2.56
CA LEU A 215 5.40 -9.60 2.77
C LEU A 215 5.41 -10.40 1.46
N GLY A 216 5.03 -9.78 0.34
CA GLY A 216 4.94 -10.42 -0.96
C GLY A 216 6.27 -10.46 -1.71
N SER A 217 6.18 -10.66 -3.02
CA SER A 217 7.34 -10.79 -3.92
C SER A 217 7.63 -9.53 -4.75
N ALA A 218 6.92 -8.43 -4.54
CA ALA A 218 7.13 -7.17 -5.27
C ALA A 218 8.54 -6.60 -5.07
N LEU A 219 9.15 -6.85 -3.92
CA LEU A 219 10.53 -6.47 -3.62
C LEU A 219 11.43 -7.70 -3.45
N THR A 220 12.71 -7.56 -3.83
CA THR A 220 13.72 -8.55 -3.47
C THR A 220 13.83 -8.67 -1.93
N PRO A 221 14.33 -9.78 -1.38
CA PRO A 221 14.49 -9.94 0.08
C PRO A 221 15.27 -8.80 0.73
N THR A 222 16.35 -8.33 0.10
CA THR A 222 17.18 -7.22 0.61
C THR A 222 16.41 -5.90 0.63
N ARG A 223 15.70 -5.57 -0.45
CA ARG A 223 14.90 -4.34 -0.55
C ARG A 223 13.72 -4.34 0.42
N ARG A 224 13.08 -5.48 0.58
CA ARG A 224 12.02 -5.68 1.55
C ARG A 224 12.52 -5.51 2.98
N ALA A 225 13.68 -6.11 3.32
CA ALA A 225 14.28 -5.93 4.64
C ALA A 225 14.62 -4.46 4.92
N GLN A 226 15.07 -3.71 3.92
CA GLN A 226 15.33 -2.28 4.01
C GLN A 226 14.04 -1.48 4.29
N LEU A 227 12.96 -1.73 3.54
CA LEU A 227 11.65 -1.11 3.78
C LEU A 227 11.13 -1.42 5.19
N VAL A 228 11.21 -2.67 5.61
CA VAL A 228 10.80 -3.10 6.96
C VAL A 228 11.61 -2.39 8.05
N ALA A 229 12.92 -2.24 7.87
CA ALA A 229 13.76 -1.52 8.82
C ALA A 229 13.31 -0.06 8.99
N TRP A 230 13.03 0.66 7.91
CA TRP A 230 12.54 2.03 7.96
C TRP A 230 11.14 2.14 8.62
N LEU A 231 10.21 1.24 8.28
CA LEU A 231 8.89 1.21 8.90
C LEU A 231 8.99 0.92 10.41
N GLN A 232 9.89 0.04 10.84
CA GLN A 232 10.12 -0.23 12.25
C GLN A 232 10.79 0.95 12.98
N ALA A 233 11.63 1.72 12.29
CA ALA A 233 12.29 2.92 12.80
C ALA A 233 11.40 4.16 12.78
N ASN A 234 10.16 4.09 12.29
CA ASN A 234 9.23 5.22 12.29
C ASN A 234 9.08 5.82 13.70
N THR A 235 9.31 7.12 13.81
CA THR A 235 9.28 7.88 15.06
C THR A 235 7.90 8.48 15.36
N THR A 236 6.98 8.48 14.39
CA THR A 236 5.69 9.18 14.49
C THR A 236 4.53 8.30 14.98
N GLY A 237 4.71 6.97 15.02
CA GLY A 237 3.63 6.00 15.24
C GLY A 237 3.33 5.64 16.69
N GLY A 238 4.09 6.17 17.67
CA GLY A 238 3.97 5.79 19.08
C GLY A 238 2.54 5.74 19.63
N PRO A 239 1.71 6.79 19.46
CA PRO A 239 0.36 6.86 20.03
C PRO A 239 -0.73 6.17 19.17
N TYR A 240 -0.38 5.54 18.03
CA TYR A 240 -1.33 4.96 17.07
C TYR A 240 -1.43 3.43 17.18
N ILE A 241 -1.26 2.69 16.09
CA ILE A 241 -1.31 1.21 16.10
C ILE A 241 -0.32 0.64 17.11
N ARG A 242 0.88 1.23 17.24
CA ARG A 242 1.90 0.77 18.21
C ARG A 242 1.37 0.73 19.64
N ALA A 243 0.54 1.70 20.04
CA ALA A 243 -0.04 1.76 21.39
C ALA A 243 -1.02 0.61 21.68
N ALA A 244 -1.54 -0.04 20.64
CA ALA A 244 -2.48 -1.16 20.77
C ALA A 244 -1.80 -2.54 20.72
N VAL A 245 -0.52 -2.57 20.36
CA VAL A 245 0.18 -3.84 20.15
C VAL A 245 0.75 -4.37 21.45
N PRO A 246 0.55 -5.66 21.78
CA PRO A 246 1.10 -6.27 23.00
C PRO A 246 2.62 -6.14 23.09
N THR A 247 3.12 -6.03 24.33
CA THR A 247 4.57 -5.97 24.59
C THR A 247 5.29 -7.17 23.98
N GLY A 248 6.45 -6.91 23.38
CA GLY A 248 7.29 -7.93 22.74
C GLY A 248 6.98 -8.20 21.27
N TRP A 249 5.90 -7.64 20.73
CA TRP A 249 5.63 -7.70 19.30
C TRP A 249 6.38 -6.58 18.57
N LYS A 250 6.74 -6.82 17.31
CA LYS A 250 7.38 -5.80 16.47
C LYS A 250 6.32 -5.13 15.61
N VAL A 251 6.49 -3.83 15.36
CA VAL A 251 5.60 -3.03 14.50
C VAL A 251 6.43 -2.24 13.53
N GLY A 252 6.07 -2.28 12.26
CA GLY A 252 6.55 -1.37 11.23
C GLY A 252 5.34 -0.62 10.67
N ASP A 253 5.31 0.71 10.82
CA ASP A 253 4.15 1.52 10.48
C ASP A 253 4.49 2.78 9.73
N LYS A 254 3.46 3.39 9.12
CA LYS A 254 3.52 4.73 8.55
C LYS A 254 2.24 5.49 8.86
N THR A 255 2.41 6.63 9.51
CA THR A 255 1.31 7.52 9.89
C THR A 255 0.93 8.50 8.79
N GLY A 256 -0.28 9.09 8.90
CA GLY A 256 -0.76 10.16 8.05
C GLY A 256 -1.64 11.14 8.81
N ASN A 257 -1.49 12.43 8.53
CA ASN A 257 -2.27 13.51 9.13
C ASN A 257 -2.72 14.48 8.04
N GLY A 258 -3.90 15.02 8.18
CA GLY A 258 -4.46 15.99 7.26
C GLY A 258 -5.53 16.86 7.90
N ASP A 259 -6.08 17.75 7.10
CA ASP A 259 -7.21 18.59 7.48
C ASP A 259 -8.46 17.74 7.76
N TYR A 260 -9.53 18.35 8.21
CA TYR A 260 -10.78 17.67 8.59
C TYR A 260 -10.59 16.56 9.64
N GLY A 261 -9.58 16.71 10.50
CA GLY A 261 -9.25 15.73 11.52
C GLY A 261 -8.80 14.38 10.98
N ALA A 262 -8.32 14.35 9.73
CA ALA A 262 -7.78 13.12 9.15
C ALA A 262 -6.57 12.62 9.95
N ARG A 263 -6.65 11.36 10.39
CA ARG A 263 -5.63 10.68 11.16
C ARG A 263 -5.58 9.23 10.72
N ASN A 264 -4.41 8.80 10.28
CA ASN A 264 -4.25 7.49 9.65
C ASN A 264 -3.02 6.78 10.19
N ASP A 265 -3.08 5.46 10.21
CA ASP A 265 -1.91 4.62 10.39
C ASP A 265 -2.06 3.31 9.64
N ILE A 266 -0.99 2.85 9.03
CA ILE A 266 -0.89 1.54 8.37
C ILE A 266 0.30 0.78 8.93
N ALA A 267 0.13 -0.49 9.23
CA ALA A 267 1.19 -1.25 9.88
C ALA A 267 1.24 -2.71 9.45
N VAL A 268 2.44 -3.27 9.54
CA VAL A 268 2.65 -4.71 9.70
C VAL A 268 3.08 -4.97 11.12
N VAL A 269 2.39 -5.89 11.76
CA VAL A 269 2.61 -6.30 13.15
C VAL A 269 3.12 -7.73 13.14
N TRP A 270 4.29 -7.97 13.73
CA TRP A 270 4.91 -9.29 13.84
C TRP A 270 4.78 -9.80 15.27
N PRO A 271 3.90 -10.79 15.53
CA PRO A 271 3.87 -11.46 16.81
C PRO A 271 5.17 -12.22 17.10
N PRO A 272 5.47 -12.57 18.35
CA PRO A 272 6.62 -13.42 18.70
C PRO A 272 6.49 -14.84 18.15
N ASP A 273 7.53 -15.65 18.36
CA ASP A 273 7.55 -17.10 18.08
C ASP A 273 7.33 -17.43 16.58
N ASN A 274 7.77 -16.55 15.69
CA ASN A 274 7.61 -16.68 14.23
C ASN A 274 6.14 -16.86 13.79
N ALA A 275 5.19 -16.40 14.58
CA ALA A 275 3.80 -16.39 14.16
C ALA A 275 3.63 -15.45 12.94
N ALA A 276 2.65 -15.76 12.09
CA ALA A 276 2.42 -15.01 10.88
C ALA A 276 2.06 -13.55 11.18
N PRO A 277 2.57 -12.59 10.39
CA PRO A 277 2.29 -11.18 10.63
C PRO A 277 0.83 -10.82 10.36
N ILE A 278 0.38 -9.76 11.04
CA ILE A 278 -0.90 -9.11 10.81
C ILE A 278 -0.63 -7.82 10.03
N VAL A 279 -1.42 -7.56 8.98
CA VAL A 279 -1.39 -6.29 8.26
C VAL A 279 -2.67 -5.54 8.57
N ILE A 280 -2.55 -4.26 8.91
CA ILE A 280 -3.67 -3.43 9.36
C ILE A 280 -3.56 -2.01 8.78
N ALA A 281 -4.70 -1.45 8.39
CA ALA A 281 -4.86 -0.03 8.07
C ALA A 281 -6.03 0.54 8.86
N VAL A 282 -5.81 1.68 9.50
CA VAL A 282 -6.83 2.46 10.20
C VAL A 282 -6.80 3.87 9.64
N LEU A 283 -7.87 4.27 8.98
CA LEU A 283 -8.03 5.57 8.34
C LEU A 283 -9.23 6.28 8.95
N THR A 284 -9.08 7.56 9.31
CA THR A 284 -10.14 8.31 9.99
C THR A 284 -10.25 9.73 9.47
N ASN A 285 -11.43 10.34 9.66
CA ASN A 285 -11.64 11.78 9.54
C ASN A 285 -12.78 12.23 10.46
N ARG A 286 -12.94 13.54 10.63
CA ARG A 286 -14.01 14.12 11.44
C ARG A 286 -14.96 15.02 10.64
N GLY A 287 -14.97 14.89 9.35
CA GLY A 287 -15.99 15.22 8.36
C GLY A 287 -16.34 16.69 8.13
N ASP A 288 -16.61 17.49 9.17
CA ASP A 288 -17.41 18.71 8.96
C ASP A 288 -16.62 20.03 9.06
N SER A 289 -15.41 20.02 9.59
CA SER A 289 -14.61 21.22 9.77
C SER A 289 -13.17 20.98 9.33
N GLU A 290 -12.66 21.88 8.49
CA GLU A 290 -11.27 21.82 8.03
C GLU A 290 -10.28 21.78 9.20
N ASN A 291 -10.54 22.54 10.24
CA ASN A 291 -9.71 22.60 11.44
C ASN A 291 -10.13 21.62 12.56
N ALA A 292 -10.89 20.58 12.24
CA ALA A 292 -11.29 19.57 13.22
C ALA A 292 -10.06 18.92 13.85
N THR A 293 -10.05 18.83 15.18
CA THR A 293 -8.96 18.17 15.91
C THR A 293 -9.01 16.68 15.70
N SER A 294 -7.93 16.08 15.21
CA SER A 294 -7.77 14.63 15.12
C SER A 294 -7.56 14.00 16.50
N ASN A 295 -7.72 12.67 16.60
CA ASN A 295 -7.55 11.97 17.87
C ASN A 295 -6.77 10.66 17.68
N ASP A 296 -5.59 10.60 18.30
CA ASP A 296 -4.68 9.47 18.23
C ASP A 296 -5.27 8.22 18.91
N ALA A 297 -6.02 8.41 20.00
CA ALA A 297 -6.62 7.31 20.75
C ALA A 297 -7.66 6.54 19.93
N LEU A 298 -8.33 7.15 18.94
CA LEU A 298 -9.23 6.45 18.04
C LEU A 298 -8.49 5.37 17.25
N ILE A 299 -7.29 5.69 16.73
CA ILE A 299 -6.47 4.72 16.00
C ILE A 299 -6.05 3.56 16.94
N ALA A 300 -5.56 3.89 18.14
CA ALA A 300 -5.14 2.87 19.12
C ALA A 300 -6.31 1.98 19.55
N ASP A 301 -7.45 2.57 19.93
CA ASP A 301 -8.63 1.82 20.40
C ASP A 301 -9.19 0.91 19.29
N ALA A 302 -9.28 1.42 18.04
CA ALA A 302 -9.73 0.62 16.91
C ALA A 302 -8.77 -0.54 16.59
N SER A 303 -7.48 -0.28 16.67
CA SER A 303 -6.45 -1.31 16.45
C SER A 303 -6.51 -2.39 17.54
N LYS A 304 -6.76 -1.99 18.79
CA LYS A 304 -6.92 -2.92 19.91
C LYS A 304 -8.12 -3.87 19.68
N VAL A 305 -9.27 -3.34 19.28
CA VAL A 305 -10.45 -4.14 18.93
C VAL A 305 -10.11 -5.13 17.81
N ALA A 306 -9.43 -4.69 16.76
CA ALA A 306 -9.08 -5.54 15.62
C ALA A 306 -8.09 -6.64 16.00
N LEU A 307 -7.01 -6.30 16.72
CA LEU A 307 -5.99 -7.26 17.15
C LEU A 307 -6.57 -8.30 18.11
N GLN A 308 -7.40 -7.87 19.06
CA GLN A 308 -8.08 -8.79 19.98
C GLN A 308 -9.02 -9.76 19.25
N ALA A 309 -9.77 -9.28 18.25
CA ALA A 309 -10.65 -10.14 17.46
C ALA A 309 -9.87 -11.14 16.60
N LEU A 310 -8.69 -10.79 16.09
CA LEU A 310 -7.85 -11.68 15.29
C LEU A 310 -7.09 -12.71 16.14
N THR A 311 -6.58 -12.31 17.31
CA THR A 311 -5.59 -13.10 18.05
C THR A 311 -6.06 -13.57 19.42
N GLY A 312 -7.13 -13.00 19.95
CA GLY A 312 -7.54 -13.15 21.35
C GLY A 312 -6.61 -12.43 22.34
N ARG A 313 -5.67 -11.61 21.84
CA ARG A 313 -4.68 -10.85 22.62
C ARG A 313 -4.70 -9.39 22.19
N ALA A 314 -4.71 -8.46 23.12
CA ALA A 314 -4.53 -7.03 22.90
C ALA A 314 -4.13 -6.32 24.21
#